data_e70392a73794c13ad7556efa7bd33f7a
#
_entry.id   e70392a73794c13ad7556efa7bd33f7a
#
_cell.length_a   1.000
_cell.length_b   1.000
_cell.length_c   1.000
_cell.angle_alpha   90.00
_cell.angle_beta   90.00
_cell.angle_gamma   90.00
#
_symmetry.space_group_name_H-M   'P 1'
#
loop_
_entity.id
_entity.type
_entity.pdbx_description
1 polymer ?
#
loop_
_entity_poly.entity_id
_entity_poly.type
_entity_poly.pdbx_seq_one_letter_code
_entity_poly.pdbx_strand_id
1 'polypeptide(L)'
;MSDESIQCWYIGSERVIQFILLYLEEHPHVQAADLKKAFSCLYGNFAFIIQQESRIIAAVDRIRSYPVFYTYDGSRFQVSNSARTLKEENRLDEIDSLSILEFRMAGYVTGSGTVLSKVRQLKAGEMLLWDGKSNRIDLARHFCFLPDKVGQETFQDDDDRIDALKQHTDQIFERVVENAAGRPIWVPLSGGLDSRLVLCMLARKQYDNLHAFSYGVPRNHEARIARIVAGKIGVPWTFVPIGRRAFRRFYRSAQRRDYWAYCDFLSSVPNMQDLLPLREMLADGTLSGNAVMVNGQSGDFITGGHIPDLLPEKDKNWECIFEALVEKHFSQWSESLTHGNLKRIEEKLLNLLSEVSPDPKESEDKFALYEYWEWQERQCKYVVNGQRVYDWLGLDWELPLWDSEYLDFWRNVPSDAKKGQRIYLDFLMRWNPYGLFKQFQATVWRWPGPMIAVVPLARIAGLLAGIRMKNFLYRMATFWGHYGYYYAAVGMYRFLRHSKTARGGVSYFIDDWLRENFPAVTV
;
A
#
# COMPACT_ATOMS: atom_id res chain seq x y z
N MET A 1 8.82 46.30 10.29
CA MET A 1 7.95 45.16 9.96
C MET A 1 8.90 44.08 9.50
N SER A 2 9.17 43.12 10.35
CA SER A 2 10.10 41.99 10.08
C SER A 2 9.49 41.13 8.99
N ASP A 3 10.26 40.87 7.96
CA ASP A 3 9.98 39.93 6.89
C ASP A 3 9.90 38.54 7.54
N GLU A 4 8.70 38.08 7.90
CA GLU A 4 8.46 36.80 8.54
C GLU A 4 8.54 35.72 7.47
N SER A 5 9.74 35.16 7.29
CA SER A 5 9.99 34.12 6.30
C SER A 5 9.24 32.83 6.68
N ILE A 6 8.21 32.49 5.92
CA ILE A 6 7.59 31.15 5.96
C ILE A 6 8.62 30.17 5.39
N GLN A 7 9.04 29.19 6.21
CA GLN A 7 9.83 28.07 5.75
C GLN A 7 8.88 26.93 5.39
N CYS A 8 8.98 26.43 4.17
CA CYS A 8 8.10 25.37 3.68
C CYS A 8 8.92 24.25 3.04
N TRP A 9 8.66 23.02 3.49
CA TRP A 9 8.97 21.80 2.76
C TRP A 9 7.68 21.17 2.26
N TYR A 10 7.64 20.79 1.00
CA TYR A 10 6.51 20.06 0.44
C TYR A 10 6.96 19.07 -0.64
N ILE A 11 6.08 18.10 -0.94
CA ILE A 11 6.21 17.15 -2.03
C ILE A 11 4.81 16.81 -2.56
N GLY A 12 4.70 16.56 -3.86
CA GLY A 12 3.45 16.24 -4.55
C GLY A 12 2.82 17.47 -5.21
N SER A 13 1.52 17.65 -5.10
CA SER A 13 0.75 18.64 -5.84
C SER A 13 1.14 20.10 -5.53
N GLU A 14 1.71 20.80 -6.50
CA GLU A 14 2.05 22.22 -6.39
C GLU A 14 0.80 23.10 -6.17
N ARG A 15 -0.33 22.75 -6.78
CA ARG A 15 -1.60 23.47 -6.58
C ARG A 15 -2.05 23.42 -5.13
N VAL A 16 -1.85 22.30 -4.47
CA VAL A 16 -2.20 22.13 -3.04
C VAL A 16 -1.36 23.05 -2.18
N ILE A 17 -0.04 23.08 -2.38
CA ILE A 17 0.82 23.92 -1.54
C ILE A 17 0.57 25.41 -1.76
N GLN A 18 0.36 25.83 -3.02
CA GLN A 18 -0.01 27.22 -3.33
C GLN A 18 -1.30 27.64 -2.62
N PHE A 19 -2.34 26.81 -2.68
CA PHE A 19 -3.59 27.06 -1.95
C PHE A 19 -3.36 27.20 -0.45
N ILE A 20 -2.58 26.32 0.17
CA ILE A 20 -2.32 26.32 1.61
C ILE A 20 -1.54 27.56 2.03
N LEU A 21 -0.52 27.97 1.27
CA LEU A 21 0.25 29.17 1.58
C LEU A 21 -0.63 30.43 1.52
N LEU A 22 -1.45 30.58 0.49
CA LEU A 22 -2.41 31.69 0.38
C LEU A 22 -3.42 31.66 1.54
N TYR A 23 -3.96 30.50 1.87
CA TYR A 23 -4.89 30.36 2.98
C TYR A 23 -4.28 30.76 4.33
N LEU A 24 -3.02 30.40 4.58
CA LEU A 24 -2.31 30.76 5.82
C LEU A 24 -1.92 32.26 5.87
N GLU A 25 -1.63 32.88 4.74
CA GLU A 25 -1.43 34.33 4.65
C GLU A 25 -2.69 35.12 5.01
N GLU A 26 -3.86 34.65 4.52
CA GLU A 26 -5.15 35.26 4.83
C GLU A 26 -5.61 34.97 6.27
N HIS A 27 -5.17 33.85 6.88
CA HIS A 27 -5.60 33.37 8.19
C HIS A 27 -4.40 33.07 9.12
N PRO A 28 -3.58 34.04 9.52
CA PRO A 28 -2.32 33.81 10.23
C PRO A 28 -2.50 33.15 11.63
N HIS A 29 -3.70 33.29 12.23
CA HIS A 29 -4.01 32.71 13.54
C HIS A 29 -5.02 31.56 13.50
N VAL A 30 -5.12 30.89 12.34
CA VAL A 30 -6.04 29.78 12.10
C VAL A 30 -5.89 28.67 13.15
N GLN A 31 -7.01 28.10 13.58
CA GLN A 31 -7.05 26.99 14.54
C GLN A 31 -7.10 25.64 13.82
N ALA A 32 -6.80 24.55 14.55
CA ALA A 32 -6.80 23.20 13.99
C ALA A 32 -8.16 22.80 13.37
N ALA A 33 -9.27 23.28 13.91
CA ALA A 33 -10.61 23.00 13.38
C ALA A 33 -10.84 23.63 11.99
N ASP A 34 -10.37 24.86 11.78
CA ASP A 34 -10.50 25.57 10.51
C ASP A 34 -9.55 24.99 9.45
N LEU A 35 -8.32 24.65 9.86
CA LEU A 35 -7.38 23.92 9.02
C LEU A 35 -7.94 22.58 8.56
N LYS A 36 -8.55 21.82 9.47
CA LYS A 36 -9.22 20.55 9.13
C LYS A 36 -10.26 20.75 8.06
N LYS A 37 -11.09 21.79 8.15
CA LYS A 37 -12.11 22.13 7.14
C LYS A 37 -11.48 22.50 5.81
N ALA A 38 -10.46 23.36 5.79
CA ALA A 38 -9.74 23.73 4.58
C ALA A 38 -9.07 22.51 3.93
N PHE A 39 -8.45 21.62 4.72
CA PHE A 39 -7.73 20.46 4.20
C PHE A 39 -8.67 19.33 3.73
N SER A 40 -9.91 19.27 4.20
CA SER A 40 -10.90 18.30 3.70
C SER A 40 -11.23 18.47 2.21
N CYS A 41 -11.01 19.66 1.67
CA CYS A 41 -11.23 19.99 0.25
C CYS A 41 -9.98 19.75 -0.63
N LEU A 42 -8.86 19.29 -0.05
CA LEU A 42 -7.64 19.04 -0.82
C LEU A 42 -7.70 17.69 -1.53
N TYR A 43 -7.25 17.69 -2.78
CA TYR A 43 -7.20 16.52 -3.65
C TYR A 43 -5.78 16.28 -4.15
N GLY A 44 -5.48 15.02 -4.45
CA GLY A 44 -4.19 14.59 -4.98
C GLY A 44 -3.19 14.15 -3.93
N ASN A 45 -2.00 13.79 -4.38
CA ASN A 45 -0.92 13.27 -3.54
C ASN A 45 -0.09 14.44 -3.01
N PHE A 46 0.05 14.53 -1.69
CA PHE A 46 0.86 15.59 -1.07
C PHE A 46 1.33 15.25 0.34
N ALA A 47 2.41 15.86 0.74
CA ALA A 47 2.76 16.11 2.13
C ALA A 47 3.46 17.46 2.24
N PHE A 48 3.27 18.14 3.34
CA PHE A 48 3.98 19.41 3.61
C PHE A 48 4.28 19.59 5.09
N ILE A 49 5.30 20.40 5.36
CA ILE A 49 5.70 20.91 6.65
C ILE A 49 5.93 22.40 6.48
N ILE A 50 5.15 23.21 7.14
CA ILE A 50 5.23 24.67 7.10
C ILE A 50 5.56 25.18 8.48
N GLN A 51 6.63 25.95 8.59
CA GLN A 51 7.00 26.68 9.78
C GLN A 51 6.69 28.16 9.61
N GLN A 52 5.89 28.70 10.50
CA GLN A 52 5.51 30.09 10.54
C GLN A 52 5.70 30.60 11.97
N GLU A 53 6.67 31.52 12.19
CA GLU A 53 7.06 31.97 13.52
C GLU A 53 7.32 30.82 14.51
N SER A 54 6.49 30.76 15.57
CA SER A 54 6.53 29.71 16.60
C SER A 54 5.57 28.55 16.32
N ARG A 55 4.96 28.46 15.16
CA ARG A 55 3.99 27.44 14.78
C ARG A 55 4.54 26.52 13.71
N ILE A 56 4.19 25.24 13.79
CA ILE A 56 4.46 24.27 12.73
C ILE A 56 3.14 23.62 12.34
N ILE A 57 2.87 23.61 11.03
CA ILE A 57 1.72 22.95 10.42
C ILE A 57 2.25 21.87 9.50
N ALA A 58 1.78 20.65 9.67
CA ALA A 58 2.14 19.54 8.80
C ALA A 58 0.90 18.73 8.45
N ALA A 59 0.85 18.21 7.23
CA ALA A 59 -0.23 17.32 6.80
C ALA A 59 0.24 16.31 5.77
N VAL A 60 -0.50 15.22 5.67
CA VAL A 60 -0.37 14.21 4.63
C VAL A 60 -1.74 13.99 3.97
N ASP A 61 -1.72 13.60 2.71
CA ASP A 61 -2.93 13.34 1.92
C ASP A 61 -3.75 12.12 2.43
N ARG A 62 -4.85 11.86 1.73
CA ARG A 62 -5.84 10.82 2.06
C ARG A 62 -5.31 9.39 2.06
N ILE A 63 -4.15 9.13 1.46
CA ILE A 63 -3.51 7.81 1.42
C ILE A 63 -2.08 7.83 1.97
N ARG A 64 -1.65 8.95 2.58
CA ARG A 64 -0.29 9.11 3.10
C ARG A 64 0.76 8.78 2.02
N SER A 65 0.59 9.35 0.84
CA SER A 65 1.51 9.17 -0.29
C SER A 65 2.96 9.41 0.09
N TYR A 66 3.19 10.43 0.90
CA TYR A 66 4.48 10.80 1.44
C TYR A 66 4.37 10.93 2.96
N PRO A 67 5.14 10.14 3.73
CA PRO A 67 5.03 10.14 5.19
C PRO A 67 5.65 11.37 5.83
N VAL A 68 5.07 11.79 6.97
CA VAL A 68 5.62 12.80 7.87
C VAL A 68 5.72 12.22 9.26
N PHE A 69 6.84 12.50 9.93
CA PHE A 69 7.17 12.01 11.26
C PHE A 69 7.41 13.17 12.22
N TYR A 70 7.18 12.93 13.51
CA TYR A 70 7.46 13.91 14.55
C TYR A 70 7.92 13.24 15.84
N THR A 71 8.61 14.01 16.66
CA THR A 71 8.97 13.65 18.03
C THR A 71 8.65 14.81 18.96
N TYR A 72 8.24 14.48 20.18
CA TYR A 72 7.96 15.45 21.22
C TYR A 72 8.27 14.84 22.59
N ASP A 73 9.08 15.51 23.37
CA ASP A 73 9.53 15.07 24.70
C ASP A 73 8.93 15.88 25.87
N GLY A 74 7.94 16.74 25.58
CA GLY A 74 7.34 17.66 26.55
C GLY A 74 7.94 19.07 26.52
N SER A 75 9.13 19.24 25.95
CA SER A 75 9.83 20.52 25.83
C SER A 75 10.20 20.88 24.40
N ARG A 76 10.66 19.91 23.64
CA ARG A 76 11.14 20.07 22.26
C ARG A 76 10.26 19.29 21.30
N PHE A 77 9.77 19.99 20.28
CA PHE A 77 9.05 19.41 19.14
C PHE A 77 9.91 19.46 17.89
N GLN A 78 9.92 18.36 17.14
CA GLN A 78 10.55 18.30 15.83
C GLN A 78 9.70 17.49 14.87
N VAL A 79 9.72 17.88 13.60
CA VAL A 79 9.00 17.24 12.50
C VAL A 79 9.95 17.03 11.31
N SER A 80 9.79 15.91 10.59
CA SER A 80 10.61 15.57 9.43
C SER A 80 9.85 14.64 8.48
N ASN A 81 10.25 14.60 7.23
CA ASN A 81 9.84 13.56 6.28
C ASN A 81 10.63 12.24 6.45
N SER A 82 11.55 12.19 7.42
CA SER A 82 12.41 11.03 7.69
C SER A 82 12.42 10.67 9.18
N ALA A 83 11.95 9.48 9.51
CA ALA A 83 12.04 8.93 10.87
C ALA A 83 13.49 8.71 11.30
N ARG A 84 14.39 8.37 10.35
CA ARG A 84 15.81 8.16 10.62
C ARG A 84 16.53 9.46 10.98
N THR A 85 16.21 10.56 10.31
CA THR A 85 16.73 11.89 10.66
C THR A 85 16.36 12.25 12.09
N LEU A 86 15.09 12.09 12.48
CA LEU A 86 14.66 12.34 13.87
C LEU A 86 15.38 11.45 14.87
N LYS A 87 15.57 10.17 14.53
CA LYS A 87 16.33 9.22 15.35
C LYS A 87 17.76 9.71 15.60
N GLU A 88 18.47 10.04 14.52
CA GLU A 88 19.89 10.41 14.56
C GLU A 88 20.12 11.75 15.29
N GLU A 89 19.36 12.80 14.94
CA GLU A 89 19.48 14.13 15.53
C GLU A 89 19.16 14.16 17.04
N ASN A 90 18.23 13.30 17.48
CA ASN A 90 17.79 13.27 18.88
C ASN A 90 18.33 12.06 19.67
N ARG A 91 19.13 11.19 19.05
CA ARG A 91 19.66 9.95 19.65
C ARG A 91 18.55 9.07 20.25
N LEU A 92 17.48 8.86 19.47
CA LEU A 92 16.30 8.10 19.90
C LEU A 92 16.50 6.62 19.57
N ASP A 93 17.10 5.86 20.46
CA ASP A 93 17.37 4.43 20.25
C ASP A 93 16.40 3.50 21.02
N GLU A 94 15.51 4.07 21.84
CA GLU A 94 14.56 3.30 22.62
C GLU A 94 13.49 2.65 21.72
N ILE A 95 13.40 1.31 21.83
CA ILE A 95 12.53 0.48 20.98
C ILE A 95 11.18 0.26 21.68
N ASP A 96 10.07 0.37 20.91
CA ASP A 96 8.75 -0.04 21.36
C ASP A 96 8.53 -1.54 21.11
N SER A 97 8.42 -2.31 22.19
CA SER A 97 8.25 -3.76 22.14
C SER A 97 6.96 -4.22 21.46
N LEU A 98 5.87 -3.44 21.55
CA LEU A 98 4.62 -3.77 20.87
C LEU A 98 4.72 -3.50 19.39
N SER A 99 5.35 -2.40 18.98
CA SER A 99 5.61 -2.08 17.57
C SER A 99 6.54 -3.11 16.91
N ILE A 100 7.54 -3.62 17.63
CA ILE A 100 8.38 -4.73 17.12
C ILE A 100 7.54 -6.00 16.94
N LEU A 101 6.65 -6.30 17.87
CA LEU A 101 5.76 -7.45 17.74
C LEU A 101 4.85 -7.31 16.51
N GLU A 102 4.22 -6.15 16.31
CA GLU A 102 3.42 -5.86 15.13
C GLU A 102 4.23 -5.99 13.85
N PHE A 103 5.42 -5.38 13.80
CA PHE A 103 6.31 -5.46 12.66
C PHE A 103 6.64 -6.91 12.32
N ARG A 104 6.92 -7.76 13.33
CA ARG A 104 7.15 -9.18 13.14
C ARG A 104 5.91 -9.92 12.61
N MET A 105 4.72 -9.61 13.15
CA MET A 105 3.48 -10.29 12.81
C MET A 105 2.87 -9.81 11.48
N ALA A 106 3.00 -8.52 11.15
CA ALA A 106 2.36 -7.88 10.00
C ALA A 106 3.33 -7.40 8.91
N GLY A 107 4.54 -7.00 9.29
CA GLY A 107 5.50 -6.32 8.42
C GLY A 107 5.37 -4.80 8.46
N TYR A 108 4.51 -4.26 9.31
CA TYR A 108 4.34 -2.81 9.53
C TYR A 108 3.80 -2.54 10.93
N VAL A 109 3.98 -1.28 11.38
CA VAL A 109 3.50 -0.78 12.69
C VAL A 109 2.20 -0.02 12.50
N THR A 110 1.19 -0.31 13.33
CA THR A 110 -0.13 0.33 13.25
C THR A 110 -0.23 1.64 14.03
N GLY A 111 -1.22 2.46 13.72
CA GLY A 111 -1.47 3.76 14.34
C GLY A 111 -0.38 4.79 14.04
N SER A 112 -0.12 5.71 14.93
CA SER A 112 0.94 6.72 14.81
C SER A 112 2.33 6.21 15.21
N GLY A 113 2.48 4.91 15.57
CA GLY A 113 3.74 4.35 16.04
C GLY A 113 4.78 4.13 14.94
N THR A 114 6.05 4.08 15.35
CA THR A 114 7.17 3.48 14.62
C THR A 114 7.78 2.39 15.51
N VAL A 115 8.83 1.71 15.07
CA VAL A 115 9.54 0.76 15.94
C VAL A 115 10.28 1.47 17.11
N LEU A 116 10.37 2.79 17.07
CA LEU A 116 10.96 3.62 18.13
C LEU A 116 9.86 4.21 19.02
N SER A 117 10.05 4.17 20.33
CA SER A 117 9.05 4.62 21.30
C SER A 117 8.69 6.11 21.19
N LYS A 118 9.66 6.96 20.80
CA LYS A 118 9.55 8.43 20.78
C LYS A 118 9.36 9.04 19.40
N VAL A 119 9.39 8.25 18.33
CA VAL A 119 9.12 8.73 16.96
C VAL A 119 7.72 8.33 16.55
N ARG A 120 6.92 9.31 16.19
CA ARG A 120 5.54 9.15 15.70
C ARG A 120 5.42 9.50 14.24
N GLN A 121 4.36 9.05 13.59
CA GLN A 121 4.04 9.36 12.20
C GLN A 121 2.61 9.90 12.07
N LEU A 122 2.39 10.80 11.13
CA LEU A 122 1.03 11.18 10.74
C LEU A 122 0.36 10.00 10.03
N LYS A 123 -0.90 9.76 10.38
CA LYS A 123 -1.77 8.77 9.73
C LYS A 123 -2.34 9.35 8.43
N ALA A 124 -2.83 8.51 7.52
CA ALA A 124 -3.48 8.96 6.30
C ALA A 124 -4.64 9.93 6.60
N GLY A 125 -4.73 11.03 5.85
CA GLY A 125 -5.72 12.07 6.07
C GLY A 125 -5.55 12.85 7.37
N GLU A 126 -4.37 12.84 8.00
CA GLU A 126 -4.11 13.52 9.28
C GLU A 126 -3.27 14.78 9.08
N MET A 127 -3.53 15.76 9.91
CA MET A 127 -2.75 16.98 10.04
C MET A 127 -2.32 17.23 11.48
N LEU A 128 -1.26 18.01 11.62
CA LEU A 128 -0.68 18.43 12.88
C LEU A 128 -0.54 19.95 12.91
N LEU A 129 -0.93 20.56 14.02
CA LEU A 129 -0.60 21.93 14.37
C LEU A 129 0.17 21.93 15.69
N TRP A 130 1.42 22.34 15.69
CA TRP A 130 2.17 22.62 16.90
C TRP A 130 2.26 24.12 17.11
N ASP A 131 1.95 24.56 18.33
CA ASP A 131 2.09 25.95 18.77
C ASP A 131 3.18 26.05 19.85
N GLY A 132 4.29 26.65 19.51
CA GLY A 132 5.43 26.78 20.39
C GLY A 132 5.19 27.75 21.57
N LYS A 133 4.23 28.69 21.47
CA LYS A 133 3.90 29.60 22.56
C LYS A 133 3.15 28.88 23.69
N SER A 134 2.20 28.04 23.33
CA SER A 134 1.44 27.20 24.28
C SER A 134 2.08 25.82 24.50
N ASN A 135 3.10 25.48 23.72
CA ASN A 135 3.76 24.17 23.70
C ASN A 135 2.77 22.99 23.53
N ARG A 136 1.78 23.20 22.65
CA ARG A 136 0.67 22.27 22.43
C ARG A 136 0.71 21.70 21.02
N ILE A 137 0.41 20.40 20.93
CA ILE A 137 0.19 19.69 19.65
C ILE A 137 -1.29 19.40 19.50
N ASP A 138 -1.88 19.86 18.42
CA ASP A 138 -3.23 19.51 17.98
C ASP A 138 -3.14 18.61 16.75
N LEU A 139 -3.66 17.39 16.86
CA LEU A 139 -3.82 16.45 15.75
C LEU A 139 -5.27 16.48 15.29
N ALA A 140 -5.50 16.57 14.00
CA ALA A 140 -6.84 16.50 13.44
C ALA A 140 -6.84 15.64 12.18
N ARG A 141 -7.94 14.96 11.94
CA ARG A 141 -8.12 14.13 10.75
C ARG A 141 -9.04 14.86 9.77
N HIS A 142 -8.52 15.19 8.59
CA HIS A 142 -9.27 15.86 7.52
C HIS A 142 -9.96 14.87 6.56
N PHE A 143 -9.54 13.60 6.56
CA PHE A 143 -10.19 12.54 5.79
C PHE A 143 -10.17 11.20 6.56
N CYS A 144 -11.21 10.40 6.32
CA CYS A 144 -11.38 9.06 6.88
C CYS A 144 -12.11 8.17 5.88
N PHE A 145 -11.64 6.96 5.65
CA PHE A 145 -12.31 6.00 4.75
C PHE A 145 -13.43 5.26 5.49
N LEU A 146 -14.45 6.03 5.84
CA LEU A 146 -15.71 5.54 6.41
C LEU A 146 -16.88 6.20 5.66
N PRO A 147 -18.06 5.56 5.62
CA PRO A 147 -19.24 6.16 5.03
C PRO A 147 -19.51 7.55 5.61
N ASP A 148 -19.70 8.53 4.73
CA ASP A 148 -20.02 9.90 5.10
C ASP A 148 -21.52 10.14 4.91
N LYS A 149 -22.25 10.33 6.00
CA LYS A 149 -23.71 10.55 5.98
C LYS A 149 -24.12 11.90 5.38
N VAL A 150 -23.18 12.85 5.28
CA VAL A 150 -23.49 14.23 4.85
C VAL A 150 -23.28 14.43 3.34
N GLY A 151 -22.42 13.63 2.72
CA GLY A 151 -22.06 13.74 1.30
C GLY A 151 -22.45 12.53 0.45
N GLN A 152 -23.37 11.69 0.91
CA GLN A 152 -23.77 10.51 0.15
C GLN A 152 -24.46 10.92 -1.15
N GLU A 153 -23.85 10.62 -2.28
CA GLU A 153 -24.58 10.44 -3.52
C GLU A 153 -25.62 9.35 -3.26
N THR A 154 -26.90 9.72 -3.32
CA THR A 154 -28.01 8.78 -3.14
C THR A 154 -28.22 8.03 -4.44
N PHE A 155 -27.63 6.84 -4.55
CA PHE A 155 -27.91 5.93 -5.65
C PHE A 155 -29.21 5.17 -5.40
N GLN A 156 -30.08 5.13 -6.40
CA GLN A 156 -31.34 4.40 -6.30
C GLN A 156 -31.11 2.88 -6.38
N ASP A 157 -30.18 2.48 -7.24
CA ASP A 157 -29.85 1.08 -7.47
C ASP A 157 -28.38 0.88 -7.90
N ASP A 158 -28.03 -0.34 -8.32
CA ASP A 158 -26.70 -0.69 -8.77
C ASP A 158 -26.37 -0.14 -10.16
N ASP A 159 -27.37 0.13 -11.00
CA ASP A 159 -27.17 0.70 -12.32
C ASP A 159 -26.72 2.16 -12.20
N ASP A 160 -27.35 2.93 -11.31
CA ASP A 160 -26.91 4.30 -10.99
C ASP A 160 -25.47 4.32 -10.48
N ARG A 161 -25.09 3.36 -9.58
CA ARG A 161 -23.72 3.23 -9.07
C ARG A 161 -22.72 2.93 -10.18
N ILE A 162 -23.07 2.05 -11.13
CA ILE A 162 -22.20 1.68 -12.25
C ILE A 162 -22.02 2.85 -13.21
N ASP A 163 -23.06 3.63 -13.47
CA ASP A 163 -22.97 4.80 -14.34
C ASP A 163 -22.13 5.91 -13.69
N ALA A 164 -22.29 6.18 -12.40
CA ALA A 164 -21.43 7.09 -11.65
C ALA A 164 -19.97 6.62 -11.63
N LEU A 165 -19.72 5.33 -11.37
CA LEU A 165 -18.37 4.76 -11.38
C LEU A 165 -17.69 4.92 -12.75
N LYS A 166 -18.46 4.76 -13.84
CA LYS A 166 -17.94 4.97 -15.20
C LYS A 166 -17.56 6.44 -15.42
N GLN A 167 -18.41 7.37 -14.96
CA GLN A 167 -18.15 8.81 -15.08
C GLN A 167 -16.90 9.21 -14.27
N HIS A 168 -16.81 8.83 -13.00
CA HIS A 168 -15.63 9.08 -12.17
C HIS A 168 -14.36 8.48 -12.79
N THR A 169 -14.44 7.24 -13.27
CA THR A 169 -13.30 6.60 -13.95
C THR A 169 -12.83 7.43 -15.15
N ASP A 170 -13.75 7.92 -15.97
CA ASP A 170 -13.42 8.70 -17.16
C ASP A 170 -12.75 10.04 -16.81
N GLN A 171 -13.27 10.76 -15.80
CA GLN A 171 -12.73 12.03 -15.30
C GLN A 171 -11.35 11.86 -14.66
N ILE A 172 -11.15 10.82 -13.87
CA ILE A 172 -9.86 10.51 -13.24
C ILE A 172 -8.78 10.32 -14.30
N PHE A 173 -9.07 9.55 -15.35
CA PHE A 173 -8.08 9.31 -16.41
C PHE A 173 -7.87 10.52 -17.34
N GLU A 174 -8.81 11.46 -17.42
CA GLU A 174 -8.55 12.78 -18.02
C GLU A 174 -7.47 13.52 -17.24
N ARG A 175 -7.61 13.61 -15.91
CA ARG A 175 -6.59 14.25 -15.06
C ARG A 175 -5.22 13.56 -15.14
N VAL A 176 -5.17 12.23 -15.19
CA VAL A 176 -3.91 11.50 -15.36
C VAL A 176 -3.21 11.88 -16.66
N VAL A 177 -3.95 11.99 -17.76
CA VAL A 177 -3.42 12.42 -19.06
C VAL A 177 -2.95 13.87 -19.03
N GLU A 178 -3.72 14.75 -18.42
CA GLU A 178 -3.35 16.17 -18.24
C GLU A 178 -2.07 16.30 -17.41
N ASN A 179 -1.96 15.60 -16.29
CA ASN A 179 -0.78 15.61 -15.40
C ASN A 179 0.47 15.05 -16.09
N ALA A 180 0.30 14.05 -16.94
CA ALA A 180 1.41 13.47 -17.69
C ALA A 180 1.98 14.47 -18.73
N ALA A 181 1.18 15.42 -19.24
CA ALA A 181 1.61 16.52 -20.09
C ALA A 181 2.48 16.09 -21.30
N GLY A 182 2.11 14.99 -21.97
CA GLY A 182 2.81 14.43 -23.13
C GLY A 182 4.06 13.59 -22.80
N ARG A 183 4.45 13.48 -21.53
CA ARG A 183 5.56 12.62 -21.08
C ARG A 183 5.24 11.13 -21.30
N PRO A 184 6.25 10.26 -21.45
CA PRO A 184 6.01 8.82 -21.56
C PRO A 184 5.25 8.27 -20.35
N ILE A 185 4.11 7.64 -20.57
CA ILE A 185 3.41 6.88 -19.53
C ILE A 185 3.80 5.41 -19.63
N TRP A 186 4.19 4.82 -18.50
CA TRP A 186 4.49 3.41 -18.37
C TRP A 186 3.57 2.74 -17.37
N VAL A 187 2.89 1.68 -17.82
CA VAL A 187 1.97 0.90 -16.98
C VAL A 187 2.62 -0.45 -16.63
N PRO A 188 2.86 -0.75 -15.34
CA PRO A 188 3.24 -2.08 -14.90
C PRO A 188 2.04 -3.03 -15.07
N LEU A 189 2.01 -3.76 -16.20
CA LEU A 189 0.89 -4.58 -16.62
C LEU A 189 1.04 -6.00 -16.10
N SER A 190 0.13 -6.41 -15.23
CA SER A 190 -0.01 -7.78 -14.74
C SER A 190 -1.11 -8.54 -15.51
N GLY A 191 -1.41 -9.76 -15.07
CA GLY A 191 -2.59 -10.50 -15.54
C GLY A 191 -3.90 -10.05 -14.88
N GLY A 192 -3.86 -9.11 -13.91
CA GLY A 192 -5.00 -8.65 -13.11
C GLY A 192 -5.95 -7.72 -13.84
N LEU A 193 -7.06 -7.39 -13.18
CA LEU A 193 -8.11 -6.51 -13.73
C LEU A 193 -7.71 -5.03 -13.64
N ASP A 194 -7.10 -4.62 -12.55
CA ASP A 194 -6.82 -3.22 -12.24
C ASP A 194 -5.79 -2.60 -13.20
N SER A 195 -4.63 -3.23 -13.37
CA SER A 195 -3.63 -2.78 -14.33
C SER A 195 -4.14 -2.82 -15.80
N ARG A 196 -5.06 -3.73 -16.08
CA ARG A 196 -5.75 -3.82 -17.37
C ARG A 196 -6.71 -2.66 -17.56
N LEU A 197 -7.49 -2.30 -16.53
CA LEU A 197 -8.36 -1.11 -16.57
C LEU A 197 -7.53 0.15 -16.81
N VAL A 198 -6.43 0.34 -16.07
CA VAL A 198 -5.51 1.47 -16.27
C VAL A 198 -5.06 1.57 -17.72
N LEU A 199 -4.55 0.48 -18.29
CA LEU A 199 -4.07 0.49 -19.68
C LEU A 199 -5.20 0.76 -20.69
N CYS A 200 -6.39 0.15 -20.48
CA CYS A 200 -7.56 0.39 -21.33
C CYS A 200 -8.01 1.85 -21.31
N MET A 201 -8.00 2.47 -20.13
CA MET A 201 -8.45 3.85 -20.00
C MET A 201 -7.50 4.83 -20.68
N LEU A 202 -6.21 4.71 -20.45
CA LEU A 202 -5.20 5.55 -21.08
C LEU A 202 -5.23 5.43 -22.62
N ALA A 203 -5.37 4.22 -23.12
CA ALA A 203 -5.51 3.98 -24.55
C ALA A 203 -6.82 4.57 -25.14
N ARG A 204 -7.93 4.54 -24.38
CA ARG A 204 -9.19 5.19 -24.78
C ARG A 204 -9.08 6.70 -24.85
N LYS A 205 -8.27 7.30 -23.99
CA LYS A 205 -7.95 8.74 -24.03
C LYS A 205 -6.98 9.08 -25.18
N GLN A 206 -6.61 8.10 -26.00
CA GLN A 206 -5.72 8.25 -27.17
C GLN A 206 -4.38 8.89 -26.80
N TYR A 207 -3.81 8.47 -25.65
CA TYR A 207 -2.51 8.96 -25.23
C TYR A 207 -1.40 8.33 -26.07
N ASP A 208 -0.74 9.13 -26.91
CA ASP A 208 0.20 8.64 -27.92
C ASP A 208 1.46 8.00 -27.32
N ASN A 209 1.97 8.56 -26.20
CA ASN A 209 3.23 8.13 -25.57
C ASN A 209 2.97 7.12 -24.43
N LEU A 210 2.19 6.09 -24.74
CA LEU A 210 1.76 5.05 -23.81
C LEU A 210 2.53 3.76 -24.01
N HIS A 211 3.09 3.21 -22.94
CA HIS A 211 3.84 1.98 -22.89
C HIS A 211 3.37 1.08 -21.76
N ALA A 212 3.54 -0.24 -21.94
CA ALA A 212 3.31 -1.20 -20.90
C ALA A 212 4.54 -2.10 -20.72
N PHE A 213 4.78 -2.56 -19.50
CA PHE A 213 5.83 -3.53 -19.23
C PHE A 213 5.37 -4.60 -18.24
N SER A 214 6.05 -5.74 -18.31
CA SER A 214 5.93 -6.80 -17.31
C SER A 214 7.31 -7.39 -17.05
N TYR A 215 7.50 -8.03 -15.93
CA TYR A 215 8.80 -8.55 -15.55
C TYR A 215 8.71 -9.93 -14.87
N GLY A 216 9.85 -10.50 -14.59
CA GLY A 216 9.97 -11.76 -13.84
C GLY A 216 10.59 -12.88 -14.66
N VAL A 217 10.29 -14.12 -14.29
CA VAL A 217 10.82 -15.29 -14.99
C VAL A 217 10.23 -15.41 -16.39
N PRO A 218 11.03 -15.66 -17.43
CA PRO A 218 10.55 -15.83 -18.78
C PRO A 218 9.42 -16.87 -18.88
N ARG A 219 8.41 -16.58 -19.68
CA ARG A 219 7.21 -17.41 -19.88
C ARG A 219 6.29 -17.54 -18.66
N ASN A 220 6.37 -16.63 -17.69
CA ASN A 220 5.40 -16.61 -16.61
C ASN A 220 3.98 -16.31 -17.15
N HIS A 221 2.97 -16.79 -16.42
CA HIS A 221 1.58 -16.75 -16.87
C HIS A 221 1.04 -15.33 -16.98
N GLU A 222 1.38 -14.47 -16.02
CA GLU A 222 0.92 -13.08 -16.00
C GLU A 222 1.46 -12.27 -17.16
N ALA A 223 2.77 -12.35 -17.45
CA ALA A 223 3.38 -11.70 -18.60
C ALA A 223 2.78 -12.16 -19.93
N ARG A 224 2.36 -13.44 -20.03
CA ARG A 224 1.67 -13.93 -21.22
C ARG A 224 0.31 -13.26 -21.40
N ILE A 225 -0.47 -13.09 -20.34
CA ILE A 225 -1.75 -12.37 -20.39
C ILE A 225 -1.52 -10.91 -20.70
N ALA A 226 -0.59 -10.26 -20.01
CA ALA A 226 -0.22 -8.86 -20.23
C ALA A 226 0.13 -8.60 -21.72
N ARG A 227 0.95 -9.47 -22.33
CA ARG A 227 1.28 -9.38 -23.76
C ARG A 227 0.04 -9.45 -24.66
N ILE A 228 -0.90 -10.34 -24.36
CA ILE A 228 -2.14 -10.47 -25.15
C ILE A 228 -3.00 -9.21 -24.98
N VAL A 229 -3.13 -8.70 -23.76
CA VAL A 229 -3.89 -7.48 -23.43
C VAL A 229 -3.30 -6.29 -24.18
N ALA A 230 -2.00 -6.02 -24.03
CA ALA A 230 -1.33 -4.92 -24.71
C ALA A 230 -1.44 -5.03 -26.24
N GLY A 231 -1.26 -6.24 -26.81
CA GLY A 231 -1.39 -6.48 -28.25
C GLY A 231 -2.81 -6.24 -28.78
N LYS A 232 -3.86 -6.57 -28.02
CA LYS A 232 -5.25 -6.28 -28.42
C LYS A 232 -5.60 -4.80 -28.38
N ILE A 233 -4.98 -4.05 -27.48
CA ILE A 233 -5.16 -2.61 -27.36
C ILE A 233 -4.31 -1.86 -28.40
N GLY A 234 -3.19 -2.46 -28.84
CA GLY A 234 -2.24 -1.84 -29.75
C GLY A 234 -1.14 -1.03 -29.03
N VAL A 235 -0.93 -1.27 -27.73
CA VAL A 235 0.09 -0.56 -26.93
C VAL A 235 1.42 -1.33 -26.96
N PRO A 236 2.56 -0.64 -27.18
CA PRO A 236 3.90 -1.23 -27.05
C PRO A 236 4.09 -1.88 -25.67
N TRP A 237 4.59 -3.13 -25.67
CA TRP A 237 4.80 -3.88 -24.44
C TRP A 237 6.21 -4.45 -24.37
N THR A 238 6.87 -4.25 -23.23
CA THR A 238 8.22 -4.70 -22.93
C THR A 238 8.21 -5.77 -21.84
N PHE A 239 8.95 -6.85 -22.03
CA PHE A 239 9.18 -7.85 -20.98
C PHE A 239 10.60 -7.74 -20.44
N VAL A 240 10.73 -7.52 -19.12
CA VAL A 240 12.03 -7.46 -18.41
C VAL A 240 12.32 -8.81 -17.75
N PRO A 241 13.27 -9.60 -18.26
CA PRO A 241 13.56 -10.91 -17.70
C PRO A 241 14.37 -10.76 -16.38
N ILE A 242 13.75 -11.07 -15.26
CA ILE A 242 14.41 -11.10 -13.94
C ILE A 242 14.57 -12.55 -13.49
N GLY A 243 15.81 -13.04 -13.58
CA GLY A 243 16.13 -14.39 -13.15
C GLY A 243 16.51 -14.44 -11.66
N ARG A 244 16.37 -15.62 -11.07
CA ARG A 244 16.70 -15.90 -9.66
C ARG A 244 18.11 -15.45 -9.25
N ARG A 245 19.11 -15.61 -10.13
CA ARG A 245 20.49 -15.20 -9.85
C ARG A 245 20.64 -13.68 -9.79
N ALA A 246 19.99 -12.96 -10.71
CA ALA A 246 20.00 -11.49 -10.75
C ALA A 246 19.33 -10.93 -9.49
N PHE A 247 18.13 -11.43 -9.15
CA PHE A 247 17.43 -11.00 -7.94
C PHE A 247 18.24 -11.29 -6.65
N ARG A 248 18.83 -12.48 -6.52
CA ARG A 248 19.67 -12.83 -5.35
C ARG A 248 20.90 -11.93 -5.23
N ARG A 249 21.54 -11.58 -6.35
CA ARG A 249 22.69 -10.65 -6.36
C ARG A 249 22.25 -9.27 -5.89
N PHE A 250 21.15 -8.77 -6.43
CA PHE A 250 20.57 -7.50 -6.04
C PHE A 250 20.17 -7.49 -4.56
N TYR A 251 19.48 -8.51 -4.08
CA TYR A 251 19.02 -8.59 -2.69
C TYR A 251 20.18 -8.48 -1.68
N ARG A 252 21.37 -8.94 -2.03
CA ARG A 252 22.59 -8.89 -1.20
C ARG A 252 23.42 -7.63 -1.39
N SER A 253 23.05 -6.76 -2.30
CA SER A 253 23.83 -5.57 -2.64
C SER A 253 23.71 -4.46 -1.58
N ALA A 254 24.68 -3.53 -1.58
CA ALA A 254 24.59 -2.28 -0.81
C ALA A 254 23.36 -1.46 -1.26
N GLN A 255 23.15 -1.35 -2.56
CA GLN A 255 22.03 -0.60 -3.14
C GLN A 255 20.65 -1.04 -2.58
N ARG A 256 20.44 -2.35 -2.35
CA ARG A 256 19.20 -2.82 -1.70
C ARG A 256 19.10 -2.31 -0.26
N ARG A 257 20.23 -2.32 0.48
CA ARG A 257 20.24 -1.81 1.86
C ARG A 257 19.97 -0.31 1.93
N ASP A 258 20.56 0.45 1.00
CA ASP A 258 20.38 1.88 0.91
C ASP A 258 18.92 2.22 0.57
N TYR A 259 18.32 1.50 -0.39
CA TYR A 259 16.89 1.62 -0.70
C TYR A 259 16.00 1.26 0.49
N TRP A 260 16.32 0.20 1.23
CA TRP A 260 15.57 -0.16 2.43
C TRP A 260 15.63 0.93 3.49
N ALA A 261 16.82 1.49 3.75
CA ALA A 261 16.97 2.60 4.68
C ALA A 261 16.22 3.87 4.26
N TYR A 262 16.09 4.09 2.94
CA TYR A 262 15.31 5.20 2.38
C TYR A 262 13.80 5.05 2.63
N CYS A 263 13.24 3.83 2.49
CA CYS A 263 11.78 3.65 2.41
C CYS A 263 11.17 2.80 3.53
N ASP A 264 11.93 2.33 4.52
CA ASP A 264 11.39 1.56 5.64
C ASP A 264 10.68 2.43 6.68
N PHE A 265 11.06 3.70 6.74
CA PHE A 265 10.53 4.70 7.68
C PHE A 265 10.51 4.24 9.14
N LEU A 266 11.29 3.24 9.48
CA LEU A 266 11.27 2.55 10.78
C LEU A 266 9.86 2.10 11.20
N SER A 267 8.99 1.82 10.23
CA SER A 267 7.58 1.46 10.46
C SER A 267 7.01 0.42 9.50
N SER A 268 7.69 0.11 8.39
CA SER A 268 7.19 -0.85 7.39
C SER A 268 8.32 -1.58 6.69
N VAL A 269 8.16 -2.88 6.43
CA VAL A 269 9.10 -3.61 5.57
C VAL A 269 9.01 -3.07 4.13
N PRO A 270 10.15 -2.75 3.49
CA PRO A 270 10.15 -2.17 2.17
C PRO A 270 9.58 -3.08 1.07
N ASN A 271 8.75 -2.52 0.21
CA ASN A 271 8.37 -3.16 -1.05
C ASN A 271 9.42 -2.79 -2.12
N MET A 272 9.92 -3.78 -2.86
CA MET A 272 10.95 -3.58 -3.88
C MET A 272 10.67 -4.34 -5.18
N GLN A 273 9.39 -4.68 -5.44
CA GLN A 273 9.03 -5.51 -6.60
C GLN A 273 9.49 -4.90 -7.92
N ASP A 274 9.23 -3.61 -8.12
CA ASP A 274 9.52 -2.93 -9.37
C ASP A 274 10.97 -2.40 -9.46
N LEU A 275 11.71 -2.38 -8.36
CA LEU A 275 13.01 -1.71 -8.29
C LEU A 275 14.03 -2.29 -9.27
N LEU A 276 14.18 -3.61 -9.29
CA LEU A 276 15.17 -4.25 -10.17
C LEU A 276 14.82 -4.12 -11.65
N PRO A 277 13.58 -4.44 -12.11
CA PRO A 277 13.23 -4.27 -13.51
C PRO A 277 13.33 -2.83 -14.01
N LEU A 278 12.86 -1.85 -13.24
CA LEU A 278 12.92 -0.44 -13.65
C LEU A 278 14.35 0.07 -13.74
N ARG A 279 15.21 -0.34 -12.79
CA ARG A 279 16.63 -0.02 -12.85
C ARG A 279 17.30 -0.55 -14.12
N GLU A 280 16.99 -1.79 -14.52
CA GLU A 280 17.51 -2.37 -15.77
C GLU A 280 17.01 -1.57 -16.99
N MET A 281 15.71 -1.21 -17.02
CA MET A 281 15.12 -0.42 -18.10
C MET A 281 15.69 1.01 -18.20
N LEU A 282 16.01 1.64 -17.07
CA LEU A 282 16.69 2.94 -17.04
C LEU A 282 18.13 2.80 -17.55
N ALA A 283 18.83 1.74 -17.14
CA ALA A 283 20.23 1.52 -17.49
C ALA A 283 20.44 1.20 -18.99
N ASP A 284 19.49 0.53 -19.63
CA ASP A 284 19.55 0.20 -21.06
C ASP A 284 18.87 1.24 -21.97
N GLY A 285 18.28 2.31 -21.38
CA GLY A 285 17.64 3.40 -22.11
C GLY A 285 16.21 3.06 -22.61
N THR A 286 15.65 1.93 -22.23
CA THR A 286 14.25 1.57 -22.56
C THR A 286 13.25 2.50 -21.86
N LEU A 287 13.54 2.87 -20.63
CA LEU A 287 12.76 3.80 -19.82
C LEU A 287 13.49 5.14 -19.71
N SER A 288 12.80 6.23 -20.02
CA SER A 288 13.35 7.58 -19.84
C SER A 288 13.16 8.09 -18.40
N GLY A 289 14.09 8.91 -17.92
CA GLY A 289 14.04 9.47 -16.56
C GLY A 289 12.90 10.47 -16.32
N ASN A 290 12.20 10.93 -17.37
CA ASN A 290 11.03 11.80 -17.25
C ASN A 290 9.69 11.06 -17.39
N ALA A 291 9.73 9.73 -17.37
CA ALA A 291 8.52 8.90 -17.47
C ALA A 291 7.61 9.02 -16.24
N VAL A 292 6.31 8.86 -16.47
CA VAL A 292 5.29 8.77 -15.43
C VAL A 292 4.84 7.31 -15.30
N MET A 293 4.96 6.77 -14.11
CA MET A 293 4.51 5.41 -13.80
C MET A 293 3.05 5.42 -13.37
N VAL A 294 2.14 4.83 -14.16
CA VAL A 294 0.71 4.79 -13.81
C VAL A 294 0.35 3.38 -13.36
N ASN A 295 0.10 3.23 -12.06
CA ASN A 295 -0.06 1.93 -11.41
C ASN A 295 -1.51 1.67 -11.00
N GLY A 296 -2.02 0.47 -11.28
CA GLY A 296 -3.36 0.00 -10.87
C GLY A 296 -3.41 -0.61 -9.47
N GLN A 297 -2.49 -0.25 -8.59
CA GLN A 297 -2.38 -0.82 -7.26
C GLN A 297 -3.61 -0.56 -6.40
N SER A 298 -4.00 -1.57 -5.62
CA SER A 298 -5.10 -1.54 -4.63
C SER A 298 -6.52 -1.38 -5.18
N GLY A 299 -6.72 -1.53 -6.48
CA GLY A 299 -8.07 -1.59 -7.03
C GLY A 299 -8.91 -2.70 -6.39
N ASP A 300 -8.30 -3.85 -6.13
CA ASP A 300 -8.92 -4.97 -5.42
C ASP A 300 -9.38 -4.61 -4.00
N PHE A 301 -8.61 -3.80 -3.27
CA PHE A 301 -8.99 -3.35 -1.93
C PHE A 301 -10.19 -2.39 -1.98
N ILE A 302 -10.04 -1.26 -2.70
CA ILE A 302 -11.02 -0.17 -2.65
C ILE A 302 -12.40 -0.60 -3.17
N THR A 303 -12.43 -1.58 -4.06
CA THR A 303 -13.64 -2.14 -4.66
C THR A 303 -14.27 -3.29 -3.88
N GLY A 304 -13.75 -3.60 -2.67
CA GLY A 304 -14.33 -4.58 -1.74
C GLY A 304 -13.85 -6.03 -1.90
N GLY A 305 -12.80 -6.28 -2.72
CA GLY A 305 -12.20 -7.61 -2.85
C GLY A 305 -11.47 -8.11 -1.60
N HIS A 306 -11.27 -7.22 -0.64
CA HIS A 306 -10.62 -7.56 0.63
C HIS A 306 -11.60 -7.81 1.78
N ILE A 307 -12.88 -7.52 1.60
CA ILE A 307 -13.92 -7.82 2.59
C ILE A 307 -13.99 -9.34 2.79
N PRO A 308 -13.86 -9.86 4.02
CA PRO A 308 -13.81 -11.31 4.26
C PRO A 308 -15.10 -12.02 3.85
N ASP A 309 -14.96 -13.17 3.19
CA ASP A 309 -16.09 -14.04 2.80
C ASP A 309 -16.69 -14.82 3.98
N LEU A 310 -15.94 -14.95 5.07
CA LEU A 310 -16.15 -15.92 6.14
C LEU A 310 -17.29 -15.58 7.11
N LEU A 311 -17.99 -14.46 6.94
CA LEU A 311 -19.01 -14.05 7.91
C LEU A 311 -20.40 -14.30 7.35
N PRO A 312 -21.15 -15.29 7.87
CA PRO A 312 -22.59 -15.31 7.70
C PRO A 312 -23.15 -13.95 8.17
N GLU A 313 -24.09 -13.38 7.44
CA GLU A 313 -24.69 -12.08 7.77
C GLU A 313 -25.29 -12.02 9.20
N LYS A 314 -25.49 -13.18 9.84
CA LYS A 314 -26.07 -13.31 11.19
C LYS A 314 -25.07 -13.33 12.34
N ASP A 315 -23.77 -13.57 12.08
CA ASP A 315 -22.73 -13.67 13.13
C ASP A 315 -21.62 -12.62 12.95
N LYS A 316 -22.00 -11.39 12.74
CA LYS A 316 -21.06 -10.23 12.67
C LYS A 316 -20.59 -9.85 14.08
N ASN A 317 -19.99 -10.78 14.82
CA ASN A 317 -19.41 -10.47 16.11
C ASN A 317 -17.96 -9.95 15.95
N TRP A 318 -17.43 -9.30 16.96
CA TRP A 318 -16.08 -8.76 16.96
C TRP A 318 -15.03 -9.86 16.76
N GLU A 319 -15.22 -11.02 17.37
CA GLU A 319 -14.30 -12.15 17.30
C GLU A 319 -14.02 -12.57 15.86
N CYS A 320 -15.05 -12.65 15.02
CA CYS A 320 -14.90 -12.99 13.59
C CYS A 320 -14.11 -11.92 12.82
N ILE A 321 -14.35 -10.64 13.09
CA ILE A 321 -13.58 -9.53 12.48
C ILE A 321 -12.12 -9.59 12.94
N PHE A 322 -11.89 -9.80 14.24
CA PHE A 322 -10.55 -9.91 14.78
C PHE A 322 -9.80 -11.11 14.19
N GLU A 323 -10.43 -12.28 14.10
CA GLU A 323 -9.85 -13.46 13.45
C GLU A 323 -9.48 -13.19 12.00
N ALA A 324 -10.36 -12.55 11.23
CA ALA A 324 -10.09 -12.16 9.83
C ALA A 324 -8.91 -11.18 9.72
N LEU A 325 -8.83 -10.20 10.62
CA LEU A 325 -7.70 -9.27 10.69
C LEU A 325 -6.39 -10.00 11.02
N VAL A 326 -6.41 -10.90 11.99
CA VAL A 326 -5.23 -11.69 12.39
C VAL A 326 -4.78 -12.59 11.24
N GLU A 327 -5.69 -13.35 10.65
CA GLU A 327 -5.37 -14.27 9.56
C GLU A 327 -4.75 -13.53 8.37
N LYS A 328 -5.32 -12.42 7.96
CA LYS A 328 -4.88 -11.68 6.78
C LYS A 328 -3.64 -10.82 7.03
N HIS A 329 -3.53 -10.18 8.20
CA HIS A 329 -2.55 -9.13 8.44
C HIS A 329 -1.48 -9.48 9.46
N PHE A 330 -1.77 -10.23 10.51
CA PHE A 330 -0.84 -10.50 11.62
C PHE A 330 -0.28 -11.93 11.64
N SER A 331 -0.39 -12.67 10.55
CA SER A 331 0.00 -14.09 10.49
C SER A 331 1.30 -14.34 9.71
N GLN A 332 2.23 -13.37 9.62
CA GLN A 332 3.49 -13.56 8.91
C GLN A 332 4.35 -14.68 9.53
N TRP A 333 4.29 -14.83 10.86
CA TRP A 333 4.95 -15.89 11.60
C TRP A 333 3.97 -16.59 12.53
N SER A 334 3.63 -17.85 12.26
CA SER A 334 2.64 -18.59 13.06
C SER A 334 3.08 -18.82 14.51
N GLU A 335 4.38 -18.83 14.77
CA GLU A 335 4.94 -18.93 16.14
C GLU A 335 4.67 -17.68 16.99
N SER A 336 4.36 -16.54 16.36
CA SER A 336 3.98 -15.30 17.05
C SER A 336 2.50 -15.27 17.45
N LEU A 337 1.67 -16.21 16.97
CA LEU A 337 0.23 -16.30 17.25
C LEU A 337 -0.04 -16.93 18.63
N THR A 338 0.61 -16.43 19.67
CA THR A 338 0.34 -16.86 21.05
C THR A 338 -0.83 -16.08 21.64
N HIS A 339 -1.55 -16.66 22.60
CA HIS A 339 -2.68 -15.99 23.27
C HIS A 339 -2.29 -14.61 23.84
N GLY A 340 -1.12 -14.51 24.48
CA GLY A 340 -0.64 -13.22 25.04
C GLY A 340 -0.35 -12.17 23.98
N ASN A 341 0.23 -12.56 22.84
CA ASN A 341 0.49 -11.64 21.73
C ASN A 341 -0.82 -11.19 21.06
N LEU A 342 -1.75 -12.13 20.82
CA LEU A 342 -3.04 -11.82 20.23
C LEU A 342 -3.87 -10.87 21.09
N LYS A 343 -3.85 -11.05 22.41
CA LYS A 343 -4.51 -10.12 23.35
C LYS A 343 -3.92 -8.70 23.24
N ARG A 344 -2.59 -8.55 23.19
CA ARG A 344 -1.94 -7.23 23.02
C ARG A 344 -2.30 -6.56 21.69
N ILE A 345 -2.37 -7.36 20.61
CA ILE A 345 -2.78 -6.88 19.28
C ILE A 345 -4.25 -6.46 19.31
N GLU A 346 -5.14 -7.26 19.91
CA GLU A 346 -6.56 -6.93 20.03
C GLU A 346 -6.79 -5.62 20.79
N GLU A 347 -6.15 -5.45 21.95
CA GLU A 347 -6.22 -4.23 22.75
C GLU A 347 -5.78 -2.99 21.94
N LYS A 348 -4.69 -3.12 21.16
CA LYS A 348 -4.24 -2.02 20.28
C LYS A 348 -5.22 -1.75 19.13
N LEU A 349 -5.77 -2.78 18.49
CA LEU A 349 -6.77 -2.63 17.44
C LEU A 349 -8.01 -1.90 17.94
N LEU A 350 -8.53 -2.30 19.09
CA LEU A 350 -9.69 -1.66 19.70
C LEU A 350 -9.43 -0.19 20.01
N ASN A 351 -8.25 0.13 20.55
CA ASN A 351 -7.85 1.51 20.82
C ASN A 351 -7.77 2.36 19.54
N LEU A 352 -7.27 1.79 18.44
CA LEU A 352 -7.22 2.50 17.16
C LEU A 352 -8.60 2.70 16.55
N LEU A 353 -9.47 1.70 16.63
CA LEU A 353 -10.82 1.77 16.12
C LEU A 353 -11.73 2.67 16.95
N SER A 354 -11.46 2.82 18.27
CA SER A 354 -12.21 3.73 19.14
C SER A 354 -12.05 5.20 18.76
N GLU A 355 -11.03 5.56 17.99
CA GLU A 355 -10.88 6.92 17.43
C GLU A 355 -12.01 7.28 16.44
N VAL A 356 -12.69 6.29 15.86
CA VAL A 356 -13.72 6.49 14.83
C VAL A 356 -15.06 5.83 15.17
N SER A 357 -15.07 4.89 16.10
CA SER A 357 -16.27 4.23 16.64
C SER A 357 -16.12 4.10 18.15
N PRO A 358 -16.95 4.76 18.98
CA PRO A 358 -16.82 4.75 20.43
C PRO A 358 -16.80 3.34 21.04
N ASP A 359 -17.57 2.42 20.48
CA ASP A 359 -17.54 1.00 20.80
C ASP A 359 -17.40 0.15 19.54
N PRO A 360 -16.17 -0.20 19.14
CA PRO A 360 -15.95 -0.98 17.93
C PRO A 360 -16.59 -2.39 17.97
N LYS A 361 -16.73 -2.97 19.16
CA LYS A 361 -17.33 -4.31 19.32
C LYS A 361 -18.82 -4.32 19.03
N GLU A 362 -19.51 -3.22 19.36
CA GLU A 362 -20.95 -3.07 19.17
C GLU A 362 -21.30 -2.28 17.91
N SER A 363 -20.33 -1.92 17.07
CA SER A 363 -20.58 -1.22 15.82
C SER A 363 -21.56 -1.98 14.92
N GLU A 364 -22.53 -1.27 14.36
CA GLU A 364 -23.50 -1.85 13.40
C GLU A 364 -22.83 -2.27 12.09
N ASP A 365 -21.84 -1.51 11.62
CA ASP A 365 -21.07 -1.82 10.41
C ASP A 365 -19.61 -2.18 10.72
N LYS A 366 -19.39 -3.44 11.11
CA LYS A 366 -18.07 -3.98 11.37
C LYS A 366 -17.22 -4.14 10.10
N PHE A 367 -17.85 -4.27 8.93
CA PHE A 367 -17.12 -4.31 7.67
C PHE A 367 -16.55 -2.95 7.30
N ALA A 368 -17.28 -1.86 7.54
CA ALA A 368 -16.73 -0.51 7.37
C ALA A 368 -15.54 -0.27 8.30
N LEU A 369 -15.58 -0.77 9.56
CA LEU A 369 -14.42 -0.71 10.46
C LEU A 369 -13.25 -1.56 9.97
N TYR A 370 -13.51 -2.74 9.40
CA TYR A 370 -12.48 -3.59 8.78
C TYR A 370 -11.82 -2.87 7.61
N GLU A 371 -12.59 -2.31 6.68
CA GLU A 371 -12.10 -1.55 5.53
C GLU A 371 -11.33 -0.30 5.97
N TYR A 372 -11.86 0.45 6.95
CA TYR A 372 -11.19 1.59 7.54
C TYR A 372 -9.81 1.21 8.09
N TRP A 373 -9.75 0.13 8.89
CA TRP A 373 -8.49 -0.32 9.46
C TRP A 373 -7.51 -0.75 8.37
N GLU A 374 -7.97 -1.54 7.38
CA GLU A 374 -7.11 -1.99 6.29
C GLU A 374 -6.59 -0.82 5.43
N TRP A 375 -7.45 0.17 5.13
CA TRP A 375 -7.04 1.39 4.46
C TRP A 375 -5.94 2.11 5.26
N GLN A 376 -6.21 2.44 6.52
CA GLN A 376 -5.35 3.24 7.37
C GLN A 376 -3.99 2.59 7.60
N GLU A 377 -3.98 1.27 7.83
CA GLU A 377 -2.81 0.57 8.33
C GLU A 377 -2.06 -0.16 7.20
N ARG A 378 -2.68 -1.13 6.55
CA ARG A 378 -1.99 -1.91 5.53
C ARG A 378 -1.80 -1.15 4.23
N GLN A 379 -2.88 -0.56 3.70
CA GLN A 379 -2.83 0.05 2.38
C GLN A 379 -1.94 1.29 2.40
N CYS A 380 -2.19 2.24 3.28
CA CYS A 380 -1.45 3.50 3.31
C CYS A 380 -0.01 3.38 3.82
N LYS A 381 0.31 2.40 4.69
CA LYS A 381 1.66 2.27 5.26
C LYS A 381 2.55 1.26 4.57
N TYR A 382 1.97 0.20 3.99
CA TYR A 382 2.75 -0.86 3.36
C TYR A 382 2.59 -0.87 1.84
N VAL A 383 1.34 -0.79 1.34
CA VAL A 383 1.07 -0.95 -0.10
C VAL A 383 1.42 0.34 -0.86
N VAL A 384 0.89 1.49 -0.45
CA VAL A 384 1.21 2.80 -1.06
C VAL A 384 2.70 3.12 -0.90
N ASN A 385 3.34 2.67 0.17
CA ASN A 385 4.79 2.81 0.35
C ASN A 385 5.62 2.11 -0.76
N GLY A 386 5.03 1.23 -1.53
CA GLY A 386 5.63 0.65 -2.72
C GLY A 386 6.00 1.68 -3.80
N GLN A 387 5.36 2.85 -3.80
CA GLN A 387 5.65 3.95 -4.75
C GLN A 387 7.03 4.57 -4.50
N ARG A 388 7.62 4.36 -3.32
CA ARG A 388 9.01 4.80 -3.01
C ARG A 388 10.05 4.26 -3.99
N VAL A 389 9.74 3.16 -4.68
CA VAL A 389 10.58 2.64 -5.78
C VAL A 389 10.74 3.68 -6.88
N TYR A 390 9.66 4.34 -7.26
CA TYR A 390 9.67 5.33 -8.32
C TYR A 390 10.42 6.58 -7.88
N ASP A 391 10.13 7.11 -6.69
CA ASP A 391 10.85 8.26 -6.13
C ASP A 391 12.37 7.99 -6.01
N TRP A 392 12.76 6.79 -5.57
CA TRP A 392 14.16 6.38 -5.47
C TRP A 392 14.88 6.38 -6.82
N LEU A 393 14.14 6.11 -7.89
CA LEU A 393 14.64 6.10 -9.26
C LEU A 393 14.46 7.44 -9.98
N GLY A 394 13.90 8.46 -9.32
CA GLY A 394 13.65 9.79 -9.91
C GLY A 394 12.51 9.79 -10.93
N LEU A 395 11.55 8.87 -10.80
CA LEU A 395 10.38 8.76 -11.68
C LEU A 395 9.13 9.32 -10.99
N ASP A 396 8.30 10.03 -11.74
CA ASP A 396 6.97 10.42 -11.28
C ASP A 396 6.01 9.23 -11.33
N TRP A 397 4.92 9.31 -10.55
CA TRP A 397 3.95 8.24 -10.47
C TRP A 397 2.53 8.73 -10.18
N GLU A 398 1.54 7.97 -10.65
CA GLU A 398 0.12 8.21 -10.43
C GLU A 398 -0.59 6.92 -10.02
N LEU A 399 -1.55 7.06 -9.10
CA LEU A 399 -2.39 5.98 -8.60
C LEU A 399 -3.88 6.29 -8.88
N PRO A 400 -4.38 6.12 -10.10
CA PRO A 400 -5.73 6.53 -10.47
C PRO A 400 -6.84 5.84 -9.65
N LEU A 401 -6.61 4.61 -9.16
CA LEU A 401 -7.56 3.89 -8.33
C LEU A 401 -7.54 4.35 -6.85
N TRP A 402 -6.63 5.27 -6.50
CA TRP A 402 -6.56 5.97 -5.22
C TRP A 402 -6.92 7.44 -5.34
N ASP A 403 -7.44 7.87 -6.49
CA ASP A 403 -7.92 9.24 -6.65
C ASP A 403 -8.97 9.58 -5.59
N SER A 404 -9.00 10.84 -5.19
CA SER A 404 -9.90 11.32 -4.12
C SER A 404 -11.37 11.11 -4.43
N GLU A 405 -11.79 11.21 -5.69
CA GLU A 405 -13.17 10.94 -6.11
C GLU A 405 -13.50 9.44 -6.01
N TYR A 406 -12.52 8.55 -6.33
CA TYR A 406 -12.70 7.12 -6.11
C TYR A 406 -12.82 6.77 -4.64
N LEU A 407 -12.01 7.40 -3.78
CA LEU A 407 -12.11 7.23 -2.32
C LEU A 407 -13.48 7.70 -1.81
N ASP A 408 -13.97 8.85 -2.26
CA ASP A 408 -15.27 9.39 -1.86
C ASP A 408 -16.42 8.52 -2.38
N PHE A 409 -16.36 8.04 -3.62
CA PHE A 409 -17.35 7.12 -4.17
C PHE A 409 -17.37 5.80 -3.38
N TRP A 410 -16.24 5.10 -3.28
CA TRP A 410 -16.20 3.75 -2.72
C TRP A 410 -16.45 3.69 -1.21
N ARG A 411 -16.06 4.69 -0.43
CA ARG A 411 -16.39 4.72 1.01
C ARG A 411 -17.90 4.78 1.27
N ASN A 412 -18.66 5.30 0.31
CA ASN A 412 -20.12 5.46 0.40
C ASN A 412 -20.90 4.30 -0.25
N VAL A 413 -20.27 3.42 -1.00
CA VAL A 413 -20.90 2.18 -1.48
C VAL A 413 -21.07 1.20 -0.32
N PRO A 414 -22.29 0.69 -0.05
CA PRO A 414 -22.52 -0.27 1.03
C PRO A 414 -21.65 -1.51 0.94
N SER A 415 -21.21 -2.04 2.08
CA SER A 415 -20.26 -3.18 2.15
C SER A 415 -20.79 -4.45 1.46
N ASP A 416 -22.11 -4.70 1.49
CA ASP A 416 -22.76 -5.81 0.79
C ASP A 416 -22.73 -5.66 -0.74
N ALA A 417 -22.85 -4.42 -1.24
CA ALA A 417 -22.71 -4.11 -2.66
C ALA A 417 -21.24 -4.21 -3.14
N LYS A 418 -20.27 -3.90 -2.29
CA LYS A 418 -18.83 -4.02 -2.58
C LYS A 418 -18.30 -5.44 -2.48
N LYS A 419 -18.79 -6.24 -1.53
CA LYS A 419 -18.26 -7.57 -1.21
C LYS A 419 -18.02 -8.43 -2.45
N GLY A 420 -16.83 -9.04 -2.51
CA GLY A 420 -16.41 -9.82 -3.68
C GLY A 420 -16.24 -8.99 -4.96
N GLN A 421 -16.09 -7.66 -4.84
CA GLN A 421 -15.96 -6.71 -5.96
C GLN A 421 -17.21 -6.66 -6.86
N ARG A 422 -18.41 -6.95 -6.35
CA ARG A 422 -19.62 -7.15 -7.15
C ARG A 422 -19.90 -5.99 -8.12
N ILE A 423 -19.99 -4.77 -7.62
CA ILE A 423 -20.24 -3.57 -8.46
C ILE A 423 -19.09 -3.35 -9.46
N TYR A 424 -17.84 -3.52 -9.03
CA TYR A 424 -16.68 -3.33 -9.88
C TYR A 424 -16.61 -4.35 -11.02
N LEU A 425 -16.86 -5.61 -10.73
CA LEU A 425 -16.88 -6.66 -11.76
C LEU A 425 -18.03 -6.44 -12.75
N ASP A 426 -19.21 -6.05 -12.26
CA ASP A 426 -20.35 -5.72 -13.11
C ASP A 426 -20.04 -4.53 -14.03
N PHE A 427 -19.46 -3.46 -13.49
CA PHE A 427 -18.98 -2.32 -14.26
C PHE A 427 -18.01 -2.76 -15.37
N LEU A 428 -16.96 -3.53 -15.02
CA LEU A 428 -15.98 -4.00 -15.98
C LEU A 428 -16.58 -4.90 -17.05
N MET A 429 -17.52 -5.78 -16.69
CA MET A 429 -18.17 -6.70 -17.61
C MET A 429 -19.16 -6.00 -18.55
N ARG A 430 -19.92 -5.02 -18.05
CA ARG A 430 -20.89 -4.27 -18.87
C ARG A 430 -20.17 -3.33 -19.82
N TRP A 431 -19.17 -2.60 -19.33
CA TRP A 431 -18.42 -1.66 -20.14
C TRP A 431 -17.46 -2.35 -21.11
N ASN A 432 -16.74 -3.35 -20.64
CA ASN A 432 -15.86 -4.26 -21.38
C ASN A 432 -15.05 -3.61 -22.51
N PRO A 433 -14.27 -2.55 -22.26
CA PRO A 433 -13.48 -1.88 -23.28
C PRO A 433 -12.52 -2.88 -23.93
N TYR A 434 -12.38 -2.79 -25.25
CA TYR A 434 -11.59 -3.70 -26.08
C TYR A 434 -11.98 -5.19 -25.98
N GLY A 435 -13.11 -5.54 -25.37
CA GLY A 435 -13.54 -6.93 -25.18
C GLY A 435 -12.70 -7.74 -24.19
N LEU A 436 -11.91 -7.07 -23.33
CA LEU A 436 -10.87 -7.72 -22.54
C LEU A 436 -11.33 -8.29 -21.20
N PHE A 437 -12.46 -7.83 -20.66
CA PHE A 437 -12.90 -8.24 -19.32
C PHE A 437 -13.75 -9.51 -19.33
N LYS A 438 -14.51 -9.77 -20.39
CA LYS A 438 -15.28 -11.02 -20.55
C LYS A 438 -14.41 -12.24 -20.89
N GLN A 439 -13.30 -12.04 -21.59
CA GLN A 439 -12.46 -13.15 -22.09
C GLN A 439 -11.42 -13.64 -21.08
N PHE A 440 -10.97 -12.77 -20.18
CA PHE A 440 -9.91 -13.07 -19.22
C PHE A 440 -10.43 -12.77 -17.82
N GLN A 441 -11.10 -13.75 -17.21
CA GLN A 441 -11.40 -13.70 -15.79
C GLN A 441 -10.10 -13.62 -14.97
N ALA A 442 -10.19 -13.10 -13.75
CA ALA A 442 -9.04 -12.94 -12.85
C ALA A 442 -8.13 -14.19 -12.87
N THR A 443 -6.84 -13.94 -12.90
CA THR A 443 -5.84 -15.02 -12.97
C THR A 443 -5.93 -15.91 -11.74
N VAL A 444 -6.49 -17.09 -11.90
CA VAL A 444 -6.34 -18.16 -10.90
C VAL A 444 -4.87 -18.59 -10.92
N TRP A 445 -4.22 -18.50 -9.75
CA TRP A 445 -2.84 -18.94 -9.58
C TRP A 445 -2.72 -20.41 -10.06
N ARG A 446 -1.84 -20.66 -11.02
CA ARG A 446 -1.59 -22.00 -11.55
C ARG A 446 -0.17 -22.44 -11.21
N TRP A 447 -0.04 -23.65 -10.74
CA TRP A 447 1.25 -24.27 -10.54
C TRP A 447 2.06 -24.23 -11.84
N PRO A 448 3.35 -23.83 -11.81
CA PRO A 448 4.22 -23.96 -13.00
C PRO A 448 4.19 -25.38 -13.54
N GLY A 449 4.20 -25.53 -14.87
CA GLY A 449 4.05 -26.83 -15.54
C GLY A 449 4.91 -27.98 -14.97
N PRO A 450 6.20 -27.76 -14.65
CA PRO A 450 7.02 -28.81 -14.01
C PRO A 450 6.52 -29.26 -12.64
N MET A 451 5.84 -28.40 -11.89
CA MET A 451 5.30 -28.76 -10.57
C MET A 451 4.07 -29.68 -10.65
N ILE A 452 3.33 -29.65 -11.75
CA ILE A 452 2.21 -30.57 -11.98
C ILE A 452 2.71 -32.02 -11.95
N ALA A 453 3.91 -32.28 -12.45
CA ALA A 453 4.52 -33.60 -12.42
C ALA A 453 5.00 -34.03 -10.99
N VAL A 454 5.34 -33.06 -10.13
CA VAL A 454 5.79 -33.36 -8.76
C VAL A 454 4.63 -33.82 -7.87
N VAL A 455 3.40 -33.39 -8.14
CA VAL A 455 2.22 -33.76 -7.34
C VAL A 455 1.98 -35.26 -7.30
N PRO A 456 1.90 -36.01 -8.42
CA PRO A 456 1.73 -37.44 -8.39
C PRO A 456 2.94 -38.17 -7.77
N LEU A 457 4.17 -37.71 -8.05
CA LEU A 457 5.38 -38.28 -7.45
C LEU A 457 5.39 -38.12 -5.93
N ALA A 458 5.00 -36.97 -5.42
CA ALA A 458 4.90 -36.73 -3.99
C ALA A 458 3.80 -37.58 -3.34
N ARG A 459 2.68 -37.84 -4.04
CA ARG A 459 1.62 -38.75 -3.57
C ARG A 459 2.12 -40.18 -3.47
N ILE A 460 2.80 -40.70 -4.51
CA ILE A 460 3.39 -42.03 -4.54
C ILE A 460 4.44 -42.16 -3.42
N ALA A 461 5.35 -41.18 -3.31
CA ALA A 461 6.33 -41.18 -2.22
C ALA A 461 5.68 -41.12 -0.83
N GLY A 462 4.56 -40.45 -0.70
CA GLY A 462 3.76 -40.42 0.52
C GLY A 462 3.16 -41.77 0.89
N LEU A 463 2.75 -42.57 -0.08
CA LEU A 463 2.25 -43.92 0.11
C LEU A 463 3.38 -44.91 0.51
N LEU A 464 4.57 -44.74 -0.08
CA LEU A 464 5.71 -45.65 0.15
C LEU A 464 6.53 -45.28 1.39
N ALA A 465 6.71 -44.01 1.69
CA ALA A 465 7.61 -43.48 2.72
C ALA A 465 6.91 -42.56 3.74
N GLY A 466 5.59 -42.50 3.70
CA GLY A 466 4.76 -41.78 4.65
C GLY A 466 4.62 -40.27 4.41
N ILE A 467 3.73 -39.66 5.21
CA ILE A 467 3.31 -38.23 5.06
C ILE A 467 4.48 -37.24 5.16
N ARG A 468 5.52 -37.57 5.90
CA ARG A 468 6.72 -36.72 6.06
C ARG A 468 7.46 -36.52 4.73
N MET A 469 7.63 -37.60 3.96
CA MET A 469 8.28 -37.58 2.66
C MET A 469 7.44 -36.81 1.65
N LYS A 470 6.12 -37.04 1.62
CA LYS A 470 5.19 -36.25 0.79
C LYS A 470 5.34 -34.76 1.04
N ASN A 471 5.27 -34.33 2.29
CA ASN A 471 5.37 -32.92 2.68
C ASN A 471 6.76 -32.33 2.39
N PHE A 472 7.82 -33.11 2.52
CA PHE A 472 9.17 -32.68 2.14
C PHE A 472 9.27 -32.40 0.63
N LEU A 473 8.76 -33.31 -0.20
CA LEU A 473 8.76 -33.14 -1.67
C LEU A 473 7.91 -31.92 -2.09
N TYR A 474 6.75 -31.70 -1.48
CA TYR A 474 5.96 -30.51 -1.75
C TYR A 474 6.71 -29.21 -1.39
N ARG A 475 7.39 -29.17 -0.24
CA ARG A 475 8.22 -28.02 0.14
C ARG A 475 9.36 -27.79 -0.83
N MET A 476 10.04 -28.86 -1.25
CA MET A 476 11.10 -28.78 -2.26
C MET A 476 10.56 -28.25 -3.60
N ALA A 477 9.40 -28.75 -4.03
CA ALA A 477 8.73 -28.28 -5.23
C ALA A 477 8.35 -26.79 -5.11
N THR A 478 7.79 -26.37 -3.98
CA THR A 478 7.47 -24.96 -3.71
C THR A 478 8.72 -24.09 -3.78
N PHE A 479 9.83 -24.51 -3.16
CA PHE A 479 11.08 -23.75 -3.21
C PHE A 479 11.61 -23.59 -4.65
N TRP A 480 11.63 -24.65 -5.44
CA TRP A 480 12.15 -24.61 -6.80
C TRP A 480 11.17 -24.06 -7.83
N GLY A 481 9.89 -24.33 -7.64
CA GLY A 481 8.83 -23.90 -8.56
C GLY A 481 8.37 -22.47 -8.36
N HIS A 482 8.53 -21.92 -7.17
CA HIS A 482 8.24 -20.52 -6.87
C HIS A 482 9.41 -19.67 -7.34
N TYR A 483 9.43 -19.33 -8.61
CA TYR A 483 10.41 -18.42 -9.20
C TYR A 483 10.16 -16.96 -8.80
N GLY A 484 9.42 -16.73 -7.71
CA GLY A 484 9.15 -15.41 -7.19
C GLY A 484 10.36 -14.78 -6.50
N TYR A 485 10.33 -13.50 -6.34
CA TYR A 485 11.33 -12.68 -5.68
C TYR A 485 11.71 -13.21 -4.29
N TYR A 486 10.73 -13.66 -3.56
CA TYR A 486 10.86 -14.00 -2.16
C TYR A 486 11.80 -15.18 -1.92
N TYR A 487 11.60 -16.28 -2.64
CA TYR A 487 12.45 -17.46 -2.45
C TYR A 487 13.83 -17.32 -3.11
N ALA A 488 13.99 -16.41 -4.04
CA ALA A 488 15.31 -16.09 -4.58
C ALA A 488 16.22 -15.40 -3.53
N ALA A 489 15.66 -14.62 -2.62
CA ALA A 489 16.37 -14.01 -1.51
C ALA A 489 16.73 -15.01 -0.41
N VAL A 490 15.95 -16.07 -0.23
CA VAL A 490 16.07 -17.07 0.83
C VAL A 490 16.86 -18.28 0.37
N GLY A 491 17.84 -18.72 1.19
CA GLY A 491 18.55 -19.98 0.97
C GLY A 491 17.68 -21.21 1.30
N MET A 492 17.96 -22.35 0.64
CA MET A 492 17.18 -23.59 0.81
C MET A 492 17.13 -24.04 2.27
N TYR A 493 18.25 -24.02 2.98
CA TYR A 493 18.33 -24.41 4.39
C TYR A 493 17.38 -23.56 5.26
N ARG A 494 17.45 -22.23 5.13
CA ARG A 494 16.56 -21.31 5.87
C ARG A 494 15.11 -21.53 5.51
N PHE A 495 14.80 -21.74 4.22
CA PHE A 495 13.45 -22.04 3.76
C PHE A 495 12.93 -23.34 4.42
N LEU A 496 13.68 -24.43 4.36
CA LEU A 496 13.24 -25.71 4.93
C LEU A 496 13.02 -25.65 6.45
N ARG A 497 13.88 -24.89 7.15
CA ARG A 497 13.76 -24.68 8.59
C ARG A 497 12.48 -23.95 8.97
N HIS A 498 12.14 -22.88 8.24
CA HIS A 498 11.04 -21.98 8.60
C HIS A 498 9.78 -22.11 7.73
N SER A 499 9.76 -22.98 6.72
CA SER A 499 8.65 -23.12 5.78
C SER A 499 7.33 -23.61 6.39
N LYS A 500 7.31 -24.01 7.66
CA LYS A 500 6.10 -24.36 8.41
C LYS A 500 5.52 -23.20 9.21
N THR A 501 6.37 -22.22 9.56
CA THR A 501 6.00 -21.09 10.43
C THR A 501 5.90 -19.78 9.67
N ALA A 502 6.69 -19.60 8.59
CA ALA A 502 6.61 -18.46 7.71
C ALA A 502 5.41 -18.56 6.77
N ARG A 503 4.58 -17.53 6.72
CA ARG A 503 3.45 -17.44 5.78
C ARG A 503 3.91 -17.37 4.31
N GLY A 504 4.96 -16.61 4.04
CA GLY A 504 5.46 -16.39 2.68
C GLY A 504 6.80 -15.70 2.62
N GLY A 505 7.12 -15.11 1.48
CA GLY A 505 8.39 -14.42 1.27
C GLY A 505 8.56 -13.17 2.11
N VAL A 506 7.48 -12.44 2.36
CA VAL A 506 7.50 -11.22 3.20
C VAL A 506 7.97 -11.54 4.62
N SER A 507 7.62 -12.70 5.16
CA SER A 507 8.09 -13.15 6.48
C SER A 507 9.63 -13.13 6.58
N TYR A 508 10.33 -13.57 5.54
CA TYR A 508 11.78 -13.57 5.52
C TYR A 508 12.39 -12.17 5.36
N PHE A 509 11.71 -11.26 4.65
CA PHE A 509 12.14 -9.86 4.56
C PHE A 509 11.99 -9.15 5.91
N ILE A 510 10.91 -9.40 6.63
CA ILE A 510 10.70 -8.91 8.00
C ILE A 510 11.86 -9.35 8.91
N ASP A 511 12.19 -10.64 8.89
CA ASP A 511 13.26 -11.21 9.70
C ASP A 511 14.65 -10.64 9.32
N ASP A 512 14.91 -10.45 8.03
CA ASP A 512 16.16 -9.82 7.57
C ASP A 512 16.25 -8.35 7.98
N TRP A 513 15.12 -7.62 7.85
CA TRP A 513 15.07 -6.21 8.26
C TRP A 513 15.30 -6.04 9.77
N LEU A 514 14.66 -6.85 10.60
CA LEU A 514 14.83 -6.82 12.05
C LEU A 514 16.28 -7.12 12.43
N ARG A 515 16.91 -8.12 11.82
CA ARG A 515 18.32 -8.46 12.09
C ARG A 515 19.29 -7.36 11.64
N GLU A 516 19.03 -6.71 10.52
CA GLU A 516 19.88 -5.64 9.99
C GLU A 516 19.78 -4.36 10.84
N ASN A 517 18.60 -4.01 11.35
CA ASN A 517 18.38 -2.76 12.07
C ASN A 517 18.43 -2.90 13.60
N PHE A 518 18.06 -4.07 14.13
CA PHE A 518 17.93 -4.32 15.58
C PHE A 518 18.52 -5.69 15.96
N PRO A 519 19.82 -5.91 15.80
CA PRO A 519 20.45 -7.22 16.02
C PRO A 519 20.35 -7.71 17.48
N ALA A 520 20.16 -6.81 18.44
CA ALA A 520 19.95 -7.14 19.86
C ALA A 520 18.53 -7.62 20.17
N VAL A 521 17.58 -7.39 19.27
CA VAL A 521 16.21 -7.91 19.41
C VAL A 521 16.25 -9.39 19.01
N THR A 522 16.21 -10.28 20.00
CA THR A 522 16.16 -11.73 19.75
C THR A 522 14.81 -12.05 19.09
N VAL A 523 14.86 -12.43 17.84
CA VAL A 523 13.69 -12.78 17.01
C VAL A 523 13.36 -14.26 17.13
#